data_0f811533fe0d79ca473fb7363983cca4
#
_entry.id   0f811533fe0d79ca473fb7363983cca4
#
_cell.length_a   1.000
_cell.length_b   1.000
_cell.length_c   1.000
_cell.angle_alpha   90.00
_cell.angle_beta   90.00
_cell.angle_gamma   90.00
#
_symmetry.space_group_name_H-M   'P 1'
#
loop_
_entity.id
_entity.type
_entity.pdbx_description
1 polymer ?
#
loop_
_entity_poly.entity_id
_entity_poly.type
_entity_poly.pdbx_seq_one_letter_code
_entity_poly.pdbx_strand_id
1 'polypeptide(L)'
;VIAVLTAISVFIYIPFSLLRGYYVLGILQGVDVICVLSVLWLNYIGYHKLARHIYIFVINSFVLINSCFIGYESRVQDFFYIAYIVPFLLFSVKDYRNIVVGVLISILFFNIYQSIYPHFIQYNLDINTQHMISNINLWMKFVLFGTAIYILSYYNLTTETELALTNKKLEEQAVELKRSNNDLEQFAAIISHDLKAPVRNVSSFMTLLIRRYGGALEPDALNFIELSKNSTDRMARQIDDLLAYSKLGRDLPATGIVDVNMLIETIRVELGEKIRERNAALIVERHLPIIRNVHSSMIHHILQNLIVNGIKFNTKDKPEIRINCTEHADKYVFYVKDNGIGIEDGYQDKLFQMFKRLHTDSEFEGTGIGLAVCKKIVEYYGGTIWLESTKGEGTCFYFALPKPNVGYSQALSAKYTVIKPYPLLAAS
;
A
#
# COMPACT_ATOMS: atom_id res chain seq x y z
N VAL A 1 -25.92 -0.39 26.20
CA VAL A 1 -25.90 0.42 27.41
C VAL A 1 -26.83 1.62 27.29
N ILE A 2 -26.63 2.53 26.30
CA ILE A 2 -27.43 3.77 26.15
C ILE A 2 -28.94 3.45 26.03
N ALA A 3 -29.33 2.51 25.17
CA ALA A 3 -30.74 2.12 25.01
C ALA A 3 -31.37 1.51 26.30
N VAL A 4 -30.58 0.76 27.09
CA VAL A 4 -31.04 0.24 28.37
C VAL A 4 -31.26 1.36 29.38
N LEU A 5 -30.34 2.32 29.45
CA LEU A 5 -30.48 3.49 30.32
C LEU A 5 -31.70 4.34 29.91
N THR A 6 -31.94 4.50 28.61
CA THR A 6 -33.14 5.17 28.11
C THR A 6 -34.41 4.42 28.51
N ALA A 7 -34.45 3.10 28.35
CA ALA A 7 -35.61 2.29 28.76
C ALA A 7 -35.89 2.44 30.26
N ILE A 8 -34.87 2.42 31.11
CA ILE A 8 -35.01 2.64 32.57
C ILE A 8 -35.54 4.04 32.87
N SER A 9 -35.03 5.07 32.19
CA SER A 9 -35.47 6.46 32.38
C SER A 9 -36.93 6.65 32.01
N VAL A 10 -37.35 6.09 30.85
CA VAL A 10 -38.75 6.13 30.43
C VAL A 10 -39.66 5.40 31.42
N PHE A 11 -39.22 4.23 31.89
CA PHE A 11 -40.00 3.40 32.85
C PHE A 11 -40.30 4.12 34.14
N ILE A 12 -39.42 5.00 34.62
CA ILE A 12 -39.62 5.80 35.84
C ILE A 12 -40.79 6.78 35.70
N TYR A 13 -41.02 7.31 34.50
CA TYR A 13 -42.12 8.28 34.30
C TYR A 13 -43.52 7.66 34.21
N ILE A 14 -43.65 6.38 33.80
CA ILE A 14 -44.95 5.71 33.65
C ILE A 14 -45.75 5.68 34.95
N PRO A 15 -45.22 5.18 36.10
CA PRO A 15 -45.95 5.19 37.35
C PRO A 15 -46.35 6.59 37.79
N PHE A 16 -45.44 7.57 37.59
CA PHE A 16 -45.74 8.96 37.91
C PHE A 16 -46.92 9.50 37.13
N SER A 17 -46.95 9.28 35.81
CA SER A 17 -48.04 9.76 34.93
C SER A 17 -49.38 9.09 35.28
N LEU A 18 -49.38 7.79 35.57
CA LEU A 18 -50.60 7.04 35.93
C LEU A 18 -51.16 7.42 37.30
N LEU A 19 -50.29 7.56 38.30
CA LEU A 19 -50.68 7.95 39.66
C LEU A 19 -51.27 9.36 39.74
N ARG A 20 -50.88 10.24 38.85
CA ARG A 20 -51.42 11.60 38.74
C ARG A 20 -52.62 11.73 37.79
N GLY A 21 -53.11 10.63 37.23
CA GLY A 21 -54.29 10.64 36.34
C GLY A 21 -53.97 11.07 34.89
N TYR A 22 -52.67 11.16 34.52
CA TYR A 22 -52.22 11.52 33.17
C TYR A 22 -52.17 10.27 32.27
N TYR A 23 -53.32 9.60 32.10
CA TYR A 23 -53.42 8.30 31.44
C TYR A 23 -52.93 8.30 30.00
N VAL A 24 -53.21 9.36 29.23
CA VAL A 24 -52.75 9.47 27.85
C VAL A 24 -51.23 9.51 27.78
N LEU A 25 -50.61 10.31 28.64
CA LEU A 25 -49.13 10.41 28.70
C LEU A 25 -48.52 9.07 29.16
N GLY A 26 -49.09 8.40 30.14
CA GLY A 26 -48.64 7.10 30.60
C GLY A 26 -48.69 6.01 29.51
N ILE A 27 -49.79 6.02 28.69
CA ILE A 27 -49.89 5.10 27.56
C ILE A 27 -48.84 5.38 26.49
N LEU A 28 -48.61 6.65 26.15
CA LEU A 28 -47.59 7.04 25.16
C LEU A 28 -46.18 6.65 25.65
N GLN A 29 -45.86 6.85 26.92
CA GLN A 29 -44.59 6.41 27.51
C GLN A 29 -44.43 4.87 27.50
N GLY A 30 -45.54 4.13 27.68
CA GLY A 30 -45.54 2.67 27.52
C GLY A 30 -45.18 2.22 26.10
N VAL A 31 -45.73 2.92 25.09
CA VAL A 31 -45.38 2.68 23.68
C VAL A 31 -43.89 2.94 23.43
N ASP A 32 -43.32 4.02 23.99
CA ASP A 32 -41.90 4.33 23.86
C ASP A 32 -41.03 3.22 24.45
N VAL A 33 -41.40 2.64 25.59
CA VAL A 33 -40.65 1.48 26.16
C VAL A 33 -40.66 0.29 25.20
N ILE A 34 -41.84 -0.03 24.61
CA ILE A 34 -41.93 -1.12 23.63
C ILE A 34 -41.02 -0.84 22.42
N CYS A 35 -41.00 0.41 21.95
CA CYS A 35 -40.13 0.81 20.84
C CYS A 35 -38.66 0.66 21.18
N VAL A 36 -38.23 1.04 22.39
CA VAL A 36 -36.81 0.84 22.83
C VAL A 36 -36.49 -0.64 22.94
N LEU A 37 -37.38 -1.47 23.46
CA LEU A 37 -37.19 -2.93 23.51
C LEU A 37 -37.09 -3.54 22.11
N SER A 38 -37.88 -3.06 21.14
CA SER A 38 -37.76 -3.49 19.74
C SER A 38 -36.42 -3.13 19.13
N VAL A 39 -35.83 -1.98 19.47
CA VAL A 39 -34.48 -1.60 19.06
C VAL A 39 -33.43 -2.56 19.61
N LEU A 40 -33.56 -2.94 20.90
CA LEU A 40 -32.65 -3.93 21.53
C LEU A 40 -32.76 -5.29 20.82
N TRP A 41 -34.00 -5.73 20.51
CA TRP A 41 -34.23 -6.96 19.77
C TRP A 41 -33.64 -6.92 18.34
N LEU A 42 -33.87 -5.84 17.60
CA LEU A 42 -33.27 -5.65 16.25
C LEU A 42 -31.75 -5.69 16.30
N ASN A 43 -31.16 -5.07 17.31
CA ASN A 43 -29.70 -5.12 17.51
C ASN A 43 -29.20 -6.53 17.83
N TYR A 44 -29.96 -7.31 18.61
CA TYR A 44 -29.65 -8.70 18.95
C TYR A 44 -29.66 -9.61 17.70
N ILE A 45 -30.63 -9.45 16.80
CA ILE A 45 -30.73 -10.26 15.57
C ILE A 45 -29.81 -9.78 14.42
N GLY A 46 -28.93 -8.79 14.68
CA GLY A 46 -27.89 -8.37 13.75
C GLY A 46 -28.22 -7.16 12.85
N TYR A 47 -29.43 -6.58 12.92
CA TYR A 47 -29.80 -5.38 12.15
C TYR A 47 -29.27 -4.09 12.80
N HIS A 48 -27.96 -4.03 13.07
CA HIS A 48 -27.35 -2.97 13.85
C HIS A 48 -27.55 -1.56 13.31
N LYS A 49 -27.44 -1.36 11.98
CA LYS A 49 -27.63 -0.03 11.37
C LYS A 49 -29.07 0.45 11.51
N LEU A 50 -30.03 -0.42 11.21
CA LEU A 50 -31.45 -0.11 11.33
C LEU A 50 -31.82 0.20 12.79
N ALA A 51 -31.37 -0.61 13.74
CA ALA A 51 -31.59 -0.42 15.15
C ALA A 51 -31.11 0.96 15.64
N ARG A 52 -29.96 1.43 15.17
CA ARG A 52 -29.40 2.75 15.53
C ARG A 52 -30.26 3.90 15.02
N HIS A 53 -30.75 3.83 13.77
CA HIS A 53 -31.63 4.88 13.22
C HIS A 53 -33.00 4.90 13.93
N ILE A 54 -33.61 3.74 14.15
CA ILE A 54 -34.84 3.64 14.90
C ILE A 54 -34.64 4.17 16.33
N TYR A 55 -33.53 3.89 16.97
CA TYR A 55 -33.24 4.41 18.30
C TYR A 55 -33.19 5.96 18.34
N ILE A 56 -32.52 6.59 17.37
CA ILE A 56 -32.48 8.06 17.26
C ILE A 56 -33.88 8.63 17.11
N PHE A 57 -34.71 7.99 16.28
CA PHE A 57 -36.11 8.42 16.08
C PHE A 57 -36.92 8.29 17.38
N VAL A 58 -36.84 7.15 18.07
CA VAL A 58 -37.57 6.87 19.31
C VAL A 58 -37.18 7.82 20.44
N ILE A 59 -35.89 8.08 20.64
CA ILE A 59 -35.46 9.02 21.70
C ILE A 59 -35.96 10.44 21.44
N ASN A 60 -35.94 10.89 20.19
CA ASN A 60 -36.44 12.21 19.84
C ASN A 60 -37.99 12.30 19.98
N SER A 61 -38.71 11.24 19.62
CA SER A 61 -40.17 11.12 19.81
C SER A 61 -40.51 11.17 21.29
N PHE A 62 -39.80 10.43 22.13
CA PHE A 62 -39.98 10.46 23.59
C PHE A 62 -39.79 11.87 24.17
N VAL A 63 -38.69 12.54 23.77
CA VAL A 63 -38.44 13.92 24.24
C VAL A 63 -39.52 14.87 23.77
N LEU A 64 -39.99 14.77 22.52
CA LEU A 64 -41.04 15.59 21.97
C LEU A 64 -42.37 15.42 22.75
N ILE A 65 -42.84 14.18 22.90
CA ILE A 65 -44.08 13.87 23.59
C ILE A 65 -44.07 14.40 25.03
N ASN A 66 -43.03 14.06 25.79
CA ASN A 66 -42.92 14.47 27.18
C ASN A 66 -42.79 15.99 27.33
N SER A 67 -42.06 16.66 26.43
CA SER A 67 -41.91 18.11 26.48
C SER A 67 -43.25 18.84 26.18
N CYS A 68 -44.10 18.28 25.29
CA CYS A 68 -45.39 18.86 25.00
C CYS A 68 -46.40 18.70 26.15
N PHE A 69 -46.40 17.58 26.84
CA PHE A 69 -47.38 17.31 27.92
C PHE A 69 -46.95 17.85 29.28
N ILE A 70 -45.68 17.74 29.66
CA ILE A 70 -45.20 18.08 30.99
C ILE A 70 -44.96 19.58 31.18
N GLY A 71 -44.72 20.27 30.05
CA GLY A 71 -44.54 21.74 30.05
C GLY A 71 -43.10 22.19 30.17
N TYR A 72 -42.87 23.47 29.84
CA TYR A 72 -41.57 24.07 29.70
C TYR A 72 -40.76 24.10 31.01
N GLU A 73 -41.40 24.35 32.15
CA GLU A 73 -40.74 24.47 33.44
C GLU A 73 -40.11 23.15 33.95
N SER A 74 -40.56 22.03 33.36
CA SER A 74 -39.99 20.72 33.66
C SER A 74 -38.61 20.49 33.05
N ARG A 75 -38.17 21.32 32.09
CA ARG A 75 -36.90 21.24 31.35
C ARG A 75 -36.68 19.90 30.63
N VAL A 76 -37.75 19.18 30.28
CA VAL A 76 -37.65 17.95 29.47
C VAL A 76 -37.10 18.23 28.08
N GLN A 77 -37.43 19.37 27.49
CA GLN A 77 -36.97 19.81 26.18
C GLN A 77 -35.42 19.90 26.10
N ASP A 78 -34.74 20.10 27.22
CA ASP A 78 -33.26 20.16 27.22
C ASP A 78 -32.63 18.82 26.82
N PHE A 79 -33.37 17.70 26.87
CA PHE A 79 -32.89 16.41 26.37
C PHE A 79 -32.66 16.39 24.86
N PHE A 80 -33.25 17.34 24.09
CA PHE A 80 -32.89 17.48 22.69
C PHE A 80 -31.37 17.79 22.49
N TYR A 81 -30.74 18.52 23.42
CA TYR A 81 -29.29 18.75 23.36
C TYR A 81 -28.49 17.46 23.51
N ILE A 82 -28.97 16.51 24.31
CA ILE A 82 -28.37 15.20 24.43
C ILE A 82 -28.62 14.37 23.16
N ALA A 83 -29.83 14.45 22.61
CA ALA A 83 -30.19 13.73 21.41
C ALA A 83 -29.32 14.12 20.20
N TYR A 84 -28.78 15.36 20.12
CA TYR A 84 -27.81 15.77 19.10
C TYR A 84 -26.47 15.05 19.21
N ILE A 85 -26.08 14.59 20.39
CA ILE A 85 -24.80 13.90 20.63
C ILE A 85 -24.94 12.39 20.34
N VAL A 86 -26.11 11.83 20.52
CA VAL A 86 -26.37 10.38 20.37
C VAL A 86 -25.88 9.82 19.04
N PRO A 87 -26.08 10.45 17.85
CA PRO A 87 -25.56 9.95 16.59
C PRO A 87 -24.03 9.75 16.57
N PHE A 88 -23.26 10.63 17.23
CA PHE A 88 -21.80 10.51 17.34
C PHE A 88 -21.35 9.34 18.21
N LEU A 89 -22.20 8.91 19.15
CA LEU A 89 -21.94 7.75 19.99
C LEU A 89 -22.35 6.44 19.33
N LEU A 90 -23.31 6.47 18.42
CA LEU A 90 -23.87 5.29 17.76
C LEU A 90 -23.15 4.91 16.47
N PHE A 91 -22.61 5.87 15.74
CA PHE A 91 -21.99 5.65 14.44
C PHE A 91 -20.49 5.93 14.49
N SER A 92 -19.73 5.15 13.72
CA SER A 92 -18.30 5.42 13.52
C SER A 92 -18.12 6.72 12.71
N VAL A 93 -17.01 7.42 12.91
CA VAL A 93 -16.64 8.61 12.13
C VAL A 93 -16.61 8.31 10.62
N LYS A 94 -16.30 7.07 10.22
CA LYS A 94 -16.35 6.61 8.82
C LYS A 94 -17.77 6.63 8.25
N ASP A 95 -18.77 6.49 9.12
CA ASP A 95 -20.21 6.52 8.74
C ASP A 95 -20.79 7.94 8.86
N TYR A 96 -20.04 8.99 8.56
CA TYR A 96 -20.42 10.39 8.77
C TYR A 96 -21.79 10.76 8.19
N ARG A 97 -22.22 10.13 7.08
CA ARG A 97 -23.56 10.34 6.49
C ARG A 97 -24.67 9.96 7.46
N ASN A 98 -24.51 8.86 8.19
CA ASN A 98 -25.49 8.41 9.18
C ASN A 98 -25.50 9.33 10.42
N ILE A 99 -24.32 9.86 10.81
CA ILE A 99 -24.22 10.87 11.87
C ILE A 99 -24.98 12.13 11.47
N VAL A 100 -24.75 12.65 10.25
CA VAL A 100 -25.43 13.84 9.74
C VAL A 100 -26.95 13.63 9.70
N VAL A 101 -27.40 12.48 9.17
CA VAL A 101 -28.84 12.15 9.14
C VAL A 101 -29.42 12.12 10.57
N GLY A 102 -28.73 11.49 11.51
CA GLY A 102 -29.19 11.42 12.90
C GLY A 102 -29.30 12.81 13.56
N VAL A 103 -28.32 13.69 13.34
CA VAL A 103 -28.36 15.07 13.83
C VAL A 103 -29.51 15.86 13.20
N LEU A 104 -29.72 15.72 11.88
CA LEU A 104 -30.82 16.38 11.18
C LEU A 104 -32.19 15.92 11.68
N ILE A 105 -32.35 14.63 12.00
CA ILE A 105 -33.57 14.11 12.66
C ILE A 105 -33.79 14.83 13.99
N SER A 106 -32.79 14.94 14.84
CA SER A 106 -32.91 15.59 16.15
C SER A 106 -33.25 17.09 16.00
N ILE A 107 -32.64 17.78 15.03
CA ILE A 107 -32.94 19.20 14.71
C ILE A 107 -34.40 19.32 14.24
N LEU A 108 -34.88 18.41 13.38
CA LEU A 108 -36.25 18.38 12.89
C LEU A 108 -37.24 18.23 14.05
N PHE A 109 -37.01 17.29 14.96
CA PHE A 109 -37.88 17.08 16.12
C PHE A 109 -37.89 18.30 17.06
N PHE A 110 -36.79 18.96 17.26
CA PHE A 110 -36.70 20.20 18.03
C PHE A 110 -37.53 21.33 17.39
N ASN A 111 -37.44 21.50 16.07
CA ASN A 111 -38.24 22.49 15.35
C ASN A 111 -39.75 22.16 15.41
N ILE A 112 -40.13 20.88 15.30
CA ILE A 112 -41.50 20.43 15.48
C ILE A 112 -41.99 20.80 16.88
N TYR A 113 -41.16 20.53 17.93
CA TYR A 113 -41.47 20.92 19.31
C TYR A 113 -41.73 22.43 19.40
N GLN A 114 -40.87 23.27 18.90
CA GLN A 114 -41.01 24.74 18.95
C GLN A 114 -42.30 25.22 18.26
N SER A 115 -42.77 24.54 17.20
CA SER A 115 -43.97 24.90 16.45
C SER A 115 -45.22 24.41 17.13
N ILE A 116 -45.24 23.25 17.72
CA ILE A 116 -46.44 22.59 18.28
C ILE A 116 -46.66 22.99 19.75
N TYR A 117 -45.57 23.20 20.52
CA TYR A 117 -45.64 23.46 21.96
C TYR A 117 -46.59 24.58 22.35
N PRO A 118 -46.67 25.76 21.69
CA PRO A 118 -47.59 26.86 22.05
C PRO A 118 -49.05 26.50 21.91
N HIS A 119 -49.38 25.48 21.11
CA HIS A 119 -50.76 25.06 20.80
C HIS A 119 -51.21 23.81 21.57
N PHE A 120 -50.32 23.24 22.41
CA PHE A 120 -50.61 21.99 23.11
C PHE A 120 -51.24 22.23 24.47
N ILE A 121 -52.18 21.41 24.86
CA ILE A 121 -52.79 21.45 26.19
C ILE A 121 -51.79 20.86 27.19
N GLN A 122 -51.23 21.72 28.03
CA GLN A 122 -50.29 21.29 29.07
C GLN A 122 -51.05 20.83 30.30
N TYR A 123 -50.53 19.80 30.98
CA TYR A 123 -51.02 19.44 32.32
C TYR A 123 -50.61 20.52 33.34
N ASN A 124 -51.61 21.00 34.08
CA ASN A 124 -51.36 22.03 35.11
C ASN A 124 -50.76 21.38 36.34
N LEU A 125 -49.42 21.30 36.35
CA LEU A 125 -48.68 20.73 37.48
C LEU A 125 -48.49 21.77 38.56
N ASP A 126 -48.64 21.33 39.83
CA ASP A 126 -48.27 22.16 40.98
C ASP A 126 -46.76 22.46 40.99
N ILE A 127 -46.37 23.59 41.54
CA ILE A 127 -45.00 24.13 41.50
C ILE A 127 -44.00 23.18 42.13
N ASN A 128 -44.37 22.46 43.19
CA ASN A 128 -43.50 21.48 43.85
C ASN A 128 -43.22 20.28 42.94
N THR A 129 -44.25 19.81 42.20
CA THR A 129 -44.09 18.71 41.24
C THR A 129 -43.23 19.11 40.06
N GLN A 130 -43.38 20.35 39.56
CA GLN A 130 -42.52 20.89 38.46
C GLN A 130 -41.04 20.93 38.92
N HIS A 131 -40.76 21.45 40.12
CA HIS A 131 -39.39 21.46 40.66
C HIS A 131 -38.83 20.06 40.87
N MET A 132 -39.63 19.12 41.36
CA MET A 132 -39.19 17.73 41.50
C MET A 132 -38.81 17.11 40.15
N ILE A 133 -39.66 17.24 39.14
CA ILE A 133 -39.39 16.74 37.77
C ILE A 133 -38.12 17.40 37.19
N SER A 134 -38.00 18.74 37.32
CA SER A 134 -36.83 19.47 36.83
C SER A 134 -35.54 18.97 37.47
N ASN A 135 -35.55 18.72 38.78
CA ASN A 135 -34.37 18.16 39.49
C ASN A 135 -34.04 16.75 39.01
N ILE A 136 -35.02 15.85 38.87
CA ILE A 136 -34.84 14.50 38.35
C ILE A 136 -34.22 14.59 36.94
N ASN A 137 -34.76 15.43 36.05
CA ASN A 137 -34.25 15.63 34.72
C ASN A 137 -32.83 16.14 34.69
N LEU A 138 -32.47 17.05 35.59
CA LEU A 138 -31.10 17.55 35.73
C LEU A 138 -30.12 16.43 36.10
N TRP A 139 -30.44 15.61 37.09
CA TRP A 139 -29.60 14.48 37.48
C TRP A 139 -29.50 13.43 36.38
N MET A 140 -30.59 13.11 35.68
CA MET A 140 -30.57 12.19 34.53
C MET A 140 -29.67 12.69 33.39
N LYS A 141 -29.66 14.00 33.11
CA LYS A 141 -28.76 14.60 32.08
C LYS A 141 -27.31 14.39 32.51
N PHE A 142 -26.95 14.62 33.76
CA PHE A 142 -25.60 14.40 34.27
C PHE A 142 -25.16 12.93 34.12
N VAL A 143 -26.04 11.98 34.48
CA VAL A 143 -25.76 10.55 34.35
C VAL A 143 -25.58 10.14 32.87
N LEU A 144 -26.45 10.60 31.98
CA LEU A 144 -26.36 10.29 30.55
C LEU A 144 -25.10 10.91 29.93
N PHE A 145 -24.77 12.16 30.26
CA PHE A 145 -23.59 12.83 29.75
C PHE A 145 -22.31 12.18 30.29
N GLY A 146 -22.23 11.87 31.58
CA GLY A 146 -21.11 11.16 32.18
C GLY A 146 -20.90 9.77 31.56
N THR A 147 -21.99 9.04 31.33
CA THR A 147 -21.94 7.73 30.65
C THR A 147 -21.44 7.86 29.20
N ALA A 148 -21.87 8.91 28.48
CA ALA A 148 -21.41 9.18 27.12
C ALA A 148 -19.91 9.46 27.08
N ILE A 149 -19.41 10.30 28.00
CA ILE A 149 -17.97 10.60 28.13
C ILE A 149 -17.19 9.33 28.47
N TYR A 150 -17.68 8.53 29.42
CA TYR A 150 -17.05 7.28 29.81
C TYR A 150 -16.91 6.31 28.61
N ILE A 151 -17.99 6.12 27.87
CA ILE A 151 -17.98 5.26 26.68
C ILE A 151 -16.98 5.77 25.64
N LEU A 152 -16.97 7.08 25.36
CA LEU A 152 -16.06 7.69 24.41
C LEU A 152 -14.60 7.51 24.84
N SER A 153 -14.31 7.78 26.12
CA SER A 153 -12.97 7.62 26.70
C SER A 153 -12.50 6.16 26.64
N TYR A 154 -13.39 5.22 26.96
CA TYR A 154 -13.09 3.79 26.87
C TYR A 154 -12.76 3.35 25.43
N TYR A 155 -13.54 3.80 24.45
CA TYR A 155 -13.27 3.50 23.03
C TYR A 155 -11.95 4.12 22.55
N ASN A 156 -11.66 5.35 22.92
CA ASN A 156 -10.39 5.99 22.54
C ASN A 156 -9.20 5.22 23.13
N LEU A 157 -9.24 4.87 24.41
CA LEU A 157 -8.17 4.13 25.06
C LEU A 157 -7.94 2.75 24.41
N THR A 158 -9.02 2.01 24.12
CA THR A 158 -8.90 0.70 23.47
C THR A 158 -8.35 0.81 22.05
N THR A 159 -8.79 1.82 21.29
CA THR A 159 -8.30 2.04 19.92
C THR A 159 -6.82 2.46 19.90
N GLU A 160 -6.39 3.31 20.83
CA GLU A 160 -4.99 3.70 20.96
C GLU A 160 -4.09 2.51 21.31
N THR A 161 -4.53 1.64 22.22
CA THR A 161 -3.77 0.44 22.61
C THR A 161 -3.68 -0.58 21.47
N GLU A 162 -4.77 -0.81 20.71
CA GLU A 162 -4.74 -1.66 19.52
C GLU A 162 -3.82 -1.09 18.42
N LEU A 163 -3.88 0.21 18.20
CA LEU A 163 -3.04 0.87 17.22
C LEU A 163 -1.56 0.77 17.60
N ALA A 164 -1.23 1.02 18.86
CA ALA A 164 0.13 0.90 19.37
C ALA A 164 0.68 -0.53 19.22
N LEU A 165 -0.15 -1.55 19.56
CA LEU A 165 0.23 -2.96 19.40
C LEU A 165 0.44 -3.34 17.93
N THR A 166 -0.44 -2.88 17.06
CA THR A 166 -0.35 -3.14 15.61
C THR A 166 0.89 -2.49 15.01
N ASN A 167 1.18 -1.23 15.37
CA ASN A 167 2.38 -0.54 14.92
C ASN A 167 3.65 -1.25 15.38
N LYS A 168 3.70 -1.69 16.65
CA LYS A 168 4.83 -2.46 17.19
C LYS A 168 5.05 -3.75 16.39
N LYS A 169 3.98 -4.49 16.10
CA LYS A 169 4.06 -5.73 15.32
C LYS A 169 4.54 -5.47 13.88
N LEU A 170 4.11 -4.38 13.26
CA LEU A 170 4.57 -3.98 11.93
C LEU A 170 6.06 -3.61 11.94
N GLU A 171 6.53 -2.91 12.98
CA GLU A 171 7.96 -2.62 13.16
C GLU A 171 8.80 -3.89 13.31
N GLU A 172 8.38 -4.81 14.17
CA GLU A 172 9.05 -6.10 14.37
C GLU A 172 9.14 -6.89 13.05
N GLN A 173 8.05 -6.98 12.30
CA GLN A 173 8.03 -7.64 10.99
C GLN A 173 8.93 -6.94 9.96
N ALA A 174 8.96 -5.61 9.95
CA ALA A 174 9.82 -4.85 9.06
C ALA A 174 11.32 -5.08 9.36
N VAL A 175 11.68 -5.14 10.65
CA VAL A 175 13.05 -5.43 11.10
C VAL A 175 13.45 -6.86 10.72
N GLU A 176 12.59 -7.84 10.96
CA GLU A 176 12.83 -9.25 10.62
C GLU A 176 12.98 -9.45 9.11
N LEU A 177 12.08 -8.87 8.32
CA LEU A 177 12.16 -8.91 6.86
C LEU A 177 13.46 -8.29 6.33
N LYS A 178 13.87 -7.16 6.90
CA LYS A 178 15.15 -6.50 6.55
C LYS A 178 16.34 -7.38 6.89
N ARG A 179 16.31 -8.02 8.06
CA ARG A 179 17.37 -8.95 8.48
C ARG A 179 17.44 -10.15 7.55
N SER A 180 16.32 -10.80 7.29
CA SER A 180 16.25 -11.97 6.39
C SER A 180 16.73 -11.63 4.97
N ASN A 181 16.34 -10.45 4.46
CA ASN A 181 16.84 -10.01 3.15
C ASN A 181 18.35 -9.76 3.15
N ASN A 182 18.89 -9.16 4.23
CA ASN A 182 20.34 -8.96 4.38
C ASN A 182 21.09 -10.30 4.47
N ASP A 183 20.57 -11.26 5.23
CA ASP A 183 21.18 -12.58 5.38
C ASP A 183 21.18 -13.33 4.04
N LEU A 184 20.10 -13.26 3.27
CA LEU A 184 20.00 -13.86 1.94
C LEU A 184 21.00 -13.22 0.95
N GLU A 185 21.13 -11.90 0.97
CA GLU A 185 22.10 -11.17 0.13
C GLU A 185 23.55 -11.52 0.49
N GLN A 186 23.88 -11.60 1.79
CA GLN A 186 25.20 -12.01 2.25
C GLN A 186 25.51 -13.45 1.87
N PHE A 187 24.54 -14.36 2.03
CA PHE A 187 24.66 -15.75 1.60
C PHE A 187 24.95 -15.87 0.10
N ALA A 188 24.20 -15.14 -0.73
CA ALA A 188 24.42 -15.11 -2.18
C ALA A 188 25.83 -14.60 -2.55
N ALA A 189 26.34 -13.58 -1.84
CA ALA A 189 27.67 -13.04 -2.08
C ALA A 189 28.79 -14.04 -1.71
N ILE A 190 28.67 -14.71 -0.55
CA ILE A 190 29.65 -15.71 -0.09
C ILE A 190 29.69 -16.90 -1.05
N ILE A 191 28.52 -17.49 -1.36
CA ILE A 191 28.44 -18.64 -2.26
C ILE A 191 28.98 -18.30 -3.65
N SER A 192 28.64 -17.12 -4.17
CA SER A 192 29.13 -16.71 -5.49
C SER A 192 30.65 -16.58 -5.53
N HIS A 193 31.27 -16.05 -4.45
CA HIS A 193 32.72 -15.98 -4.34
C HIS A 193 33.33 -17.38 -4.33
N ASP A 194 32.81 -18.27 -3.50
CA ASP A 194 33.35 -19.62 -3.29
C ASP A 194 33.15 -20.54 -4.49
N LEU A 195 32.07 -20.32 -5.28
CA LEU A 195 31.84 -21.05 -6.53
C LEU A 195 32.73 -20.54 -7.69
N LYS A 196 33.11 -19.26 -7.70
CA LYS A 196 33.89 -18.67 -8.79
C LYS A 196 35.26 -19.27 -8.94
N ALA A 197 35.94 -19.57 -7.84
CA ALA A 197 37.30 -20.14 -7.85
C ALA A 197 37.35 -21.55 -8.49
N PRO A 198 36.57 -22.55 -8.06
CA PRO A 198 36.58 -23.88 -8.68
C PRO A 198 36.11 -23.84 -10.15
N VAL A 199 35.09 -23.04 -10.49
CA VAL A 199 34.63 -22.90 -11.87
C VAL A 199 35.72 -22.35 -12.78
N ARG A 200 36.46 -21.32 -12.34
CA ARG A 200 37.61 -20.75 -13.08
C ARG A 200 38.74 -21.78 -13.26
N ASN A 201 39.02 -22.58 -12.23
CA ASN A 201 40.02 -23.63 -12.32
C ASN A 201 39.68 -24.67 -13.38
N VAL A 202 38.42 -25.12 -13.39
CA VAL A 202 37.92 -26.07 -14.42
C VAL A 202 38.03 -25.49 -15.81
N SER A 203 37.58 -24.26 -16.05
CA SER A 203 37.74 -23.57 -17.35
C SER A 203 39.20 -23.44 -17.79
N SER A 204 40.09 -23.11 -16.84
CA SER A 204 41.51 -23.03 -17.09
C SER A 204 42.13 -24.37 -17.51
N PHE A 205 41.77 -25.48 -16.83
CA PHE A 205 42.23 -26.82 -17.20
C PHE A 205 41.71 -27.24 -18.57
N MET A 206 40.44 -26.98 -18.89
CA MET A 206 39.86 -27.25 -20.23
C MET A 206 40.62 -26.47 -21.31
N THR A 207 40.92 -25.19 -21.06
CA THR A 207 41.72 -24.35 -21.98
C THR A 207 43.14 -24.89 -22.16
N LEU A 208 43.80 -25.34 -21.09
CA LEU A 208 45.12 -25.94 -21.18
C LEU A 208 45.11 -27.28 -21.96
N LEU A 209 44.08 -28.12 -21.75
CA LEU A 209 43.91 -29.38 -22.49
C LEU A 209 43.75 -29.11 -24.00
N ILE A 210 42.88 -28.19 -24.38
CA ILE A 210 42.72 -27.79 -25.79
C ILE A 210 44.03 -27.27 -26.37
N ARG A 211 44.70 -26.36 -25.65
CA ARG A 211 45.96 -25.75 -26.14
C ARG A 211 47.12 -26.74 -26.29
N ARG A 212 47.24 -27.68 -25.31
CA ARG A 212 48.40 -28.59 -25.26
C ARG A 212 48.20 -29.88 -26.04
N TYR A 213 46.97 -30.39 -26.07
CA TYR A 213 46.69 -31.72 -26.61
C TYR A 213 45.65 -31.70 -27.75
N GLY A 214 45.08 -30.53 -28.10
CA GLY A 214 43.98 -30.43 -29.08
C GLY A 214 44.30 -31.04 -30.46
N GLY A 215 45.58 -30.94 -30.89
CA GLY A 215 46.00 -31.59 -32.14
C GLY A 215 46.22 -33.10 -32.07
N ALA A 216 46.23 -33.67 -30.84
CA ALA A 216 46.41 -35.13 -30.59
C ALA A 216 45.16 -35.84 -30.13
N LEU A 217 44.06 -35.09 -29.88
CA LEU A 217 42.75 -35.61 -29.45
C LEU A 217 41.92 -36.00 -30.65
N GLU A 218 41.12 -37.06 -30.49
CA GLU A 218 40.05 -37.37 -31.44
C GLU A 218 39.00 -36.28 -31.48
N PRO A 219 38.34 -36.06 -32.65
CA PRO A 219 37.37 -34.97 -32.80
C PRO A 219 36.27 -34.95 -31.75
N ASP A 220 35.76 -36.13 -31.35
CA ASP A 220 34.72 -36.27 -30.34
C ASP A 220 35.24 -35.86 -28.94
N ALA A 221 36.47 -36.23 -28.58
CA ALA A 221 37.09 -35.83 -27.33
C ALA A 221 37.29 -34.31 -27.25
N LEU A 222 37.74 -33.70 -28.34
CA LEU A 222 37.90 -32.26 -28.44
C LEU A 222 36.56 -31.54 -28.27
N ASN A 223 35.51 -32.04 -28.95
CA ASN A 223 34.15 -31.51 -28.82
C ASN A 223 33.65 -31.59 -27.37
N PHE A 224 33.85 -32.68 -26.66
CA PHE A 224 33.44 -32.79 -25.25
C PHE A 224 34.16 -31.79 -24.35
N ILE A 225 35.43 -31.55 -24.59
CA ILE A 225 36.23 -30.58 -23.82
C ILE A 225 35.76 -29.15 -24.10
N GLU A 226 35.46 -28.81 -25.35
CA GLU A 226 34.90 -27.51 -25.75
C GLU A 226 33.48 -27.29 -25.14
N LEU A 227 32.59 -28.27 -25.19
CA LEU A 227 31.30 -28.21 -24.53
C LEU A 227 31.41 -28.01 -23.02
N SER A 228 32.35 -28.70 -22.37
CA SER A 228 32.62 -28.57 -20.94
C SER A 228 33.17 -27.17 -20.59
N LYS A 229 34.10 -26.65 -21.43
CA LYS A 229 34.64 -25.29 -21.28
C LYS A 229 33.50 -24.25 -21.41
N ASN A 230 32.70 -24.34 -22.46
CA ASN A 230 31.58 -23.41 -22.69
C ASN A 230 30.57 -23.45 -21.52
N SER A 231 30.29 -24.62 -20.97
CA SER A 231 29.41 -24.80 -19.81
C SER A 231 30.00 -24.15 -18.55
N THR A 232 31.31 -24.28 -18.35
CA THR A 232 32.03 -23.69 -17.21
C THR A 232 32.10 -22.15 -17.31
N ASP A 233 32.36 -21.63 -18.50
CA ASP A 233 32.37 -20.18 -18.77
C ASP A 233 30.96 -19.57 -18.58
N ARG A 234 29.92 -20.31 -18.90
CA ARG A 234 28.52 -19.93 -18.61
C ARG A 234 28.24 -19.89 -17.11
N MET A 235 28.67 -20.91 -16.35
CA MET A 235 28.55 -20.91 -14.89
C MET A 235 29.24 -19.71 -14.27
N ALA A 236 30.45 -19.35 -14.73
CA ALA A 236 31.16 -18.16 -14.27
C ALA A 236 30.32 -16.88 -14.49
N ARG A 237 29.74 -16.72 -15.67
CA ARG A 237 28.87 -15.57 -15.98
C ARG A 237 27.60 -15.55 -15.11
N GLN A 238 26.97 -16.69 -14.84
CA GLN A 238 25.80 -16.78 -13.95
C GLN A 238 26.16 -16.36 -12.51
N ILE A 239 27.32 -16.75 -12.02
CA ILE A 239 27.83 -16.37 -10.71
C ILE A 239 28.08 -14.86 -10.64
N ASP A 240 28.67 -14.27 -11.69
CA ASP A 240 28.92 -12.82 -11.75
C ASP A 240 27.60 -12.02 -11.79
N ASP A 241 26.61 -12.47 -12.55
CA ASP A 241 25.29 -11.87 -12.61
C ASP A 241 24.54 -11.96 -11.26
N LEU A 242 24.66 -13.10 -10.55
CA LEU A 242 24.09 -13.29 -9.22
C LEU A 242 24.74 -12.36 -8.19
N LEU A 243 26.08 -12.19 -8.26
CA LEU A 243 26.81 -11.23 -7.44
C LEU A 243 26.37 -9.79 -7.71
N ALA A 244 26.23 -9.42 -8.99
CA ALA A 244 25.75 -8.09 -9.35
C ALA A 244 24.36 -7.83 -8.78
N TYR A 245 23.44 -8.83 -8.90
CA TYR A 245 22.10 -8.76 -8.32
C TYR A 245 22.12 -8.62 -6.78
N SER A 246 22.97 -9.35 -6.09
CA SER A 246 23.09 -9.31 -4.63
C SER A 246 23.66 -7.99 -4.10
N LYS A 247 24.58 -7.37 -4.85
CA LYS A 247 25.24 -6.11 -4.45
C LYS A 247 24.40 -4.85 -4.73
N LEU A 248 23.30 -4.98 -5.47
CA LEU A 248 22.42 -3.85 -5.77
C LEU A 248 21.82 -3.27 -4.48
N GLY A 249 22.19 -2.01 -4.15
CA GLY A 249 21.72 -1.30 -2.96
C GLY A 249 22.71 -1.23 -1.80
N ARG A 250 23.88 -1.90 -1.88
CA ARG A 250 24.96 -1.81 -0.90
C ARG A 250 26.23 -1.22 -1.52
N ASP A 251 26.98 -0.47 -0.72
CA ASP A 251 28.31 0.06 -1.05
C ASP A 251 28.41 0.74 -2.43
N LEU A 252 27.31 1.36 -2.86
CA LEU A 252 27.30 2.10 -4.11
C LEU A 252 28.06 3.43 -3.92
N PRO A 253 28.92 3.81 -4.86
CA PRO A 253 29.51 5.14 -4.86
C PRO A 253 28.39 6.20 -4.82
N ALA A 254 28.72 7.43 -4.40
CA ALA A 254 27.75 8.51 -4.36
C ALA A 254 27.03 8.64 -5.72
N THR A 255 25.72 8.86 -5.66
CA THR A 255 24.93 9.18 -6.86
C THR A 255 25.48 10.42 -7.54
N GLY A 256 25.53 10.43 -8.84
CA GLY A 256 26.15 11.48 -9.64
C GLY A 256 25.26 11.98 -10.76
N ILE A 257 25.90 12.75 -11.64
CA ILE A 257 25.37 13.21 -12.90
C ILE A 257 25.89 12.28 -13.99
N VAL A 258 24.99 11.72 -14.78
CA VAL A 258 25.33 10.77 -15.85
C VAL A 258 24.89 11.33 -17.20
N ASP A 259 25.87 11.57 -18.06
CA ASP A 259 25.59 11.83 -19.48
C ASP A 259 25.40 10.49 -20.19
N VAL A 260 24.13 10.23 -20.57
CA VAL A 260 23.77 8.96 -21.17
C VAL A 260 24.38 8.80 -22.58
N ASN A 261 24.67 9.89 -23.29
CA ASN A 261 25.33 9.80 -24.60
C ASN A 261 26.76 9.30 -24.46
N MET A 262 27.53 9.85 -23.50
CA MET A 262 28.87 9.36 -23.21
C MET A 262 28.88 7.89 -22.76
N LEU A 263 27.83 7.50 -22.01
CA LEU A 263 27.68 6.12 -21.55
C LEU A 263 27.42 5.16 -22.72
N ILE A 264 26.60 5.54 -23.69
CA ILE A 264 26.36 4.75 -24.92
C ILE A 264 27.65 4.63 -25.74
N GLU A 265 28.47 5.68 -25.86
CA GLU A 265 29.73 5.58 -26.57
C GLU A 265 30.71 4.64 -25.86
N THR A 266 30.76 4.64 -24.52
CA THR A 266 31.52 3.66 -23.75
C THR A 266 31.06 2.22 -24.07
N ILE A 267 29.75 1.97 -24.03
CA ILE A 267 29.15 0.67 -24.38
C ILE A 267 29.47 0.28 -25.83
N ARG A 268 29.45 1.23 -26.75
CA ARG A 268 29.81 1.02 -28.18
C ARG A 268 31.24 0.51 -28.33
N VAL A 269 32.19 1.11 -27.59
CA VAL A 269 33.58 0.67 -27.58
C VAL A 269 33.71 -0.73 -26.98
N GLU A 270 33.09 -0.98 -25.83
CA GLU A 270 33.14 -2.28 -25.14
C GLU A 270 32.54 -3.41 -25.97
N LEU A 271 31.46 -3.14 -26.71
CA LEU A 271 30.78 -4.12 -27.57
C LEU A 271 31.29 -4.12 -29.03
N GLY A 272 32.35 -3.37 -29.33
CA GLY A 272 32.83 -3.12 -30.70
C GLY A 272 33.16 -4.40 -31.48
N GLU A 273 33.69 -5.44 -30.87
CA GLU A 273 33.94 -6.75 -31.50
C GLU A 273 32.61 -7.44 -31.85
N LYS A 274 31.68 -7.55 -30.94
CA LYS A 274 30.34 -8.15 -31.15
C LYS A 274 29.53 -7.41 -32.22
N ILE A 275 29.62 -6.07 -32.21
CA ILE A 275 28.95 -5.21 -33.20
C ILE A 275 29.50 -5.50 -34.60
N ARG A 276 30.84 -5.65 -34.74
CA ARG A 276 31.48 -5.95 -36.03
C ARG A 276 31.20 -7.36 -36.51
N GLU A 277 31.31 -8.35 -35.61
CA GLU A 277 31.07 -9.77 -35.95
C GLU A 277 29.64 -10.00 -36.45
N ARG A 278 28.68 -9.33 -35.84
CA ARG A 278 27.26 -9.45 -36.18
C ARG A 278 26.77 -8.41 -37.19
N ASN A 279 27.67 -7.54 -37.70
CA ASN A 279 27.31 -6.41 -38.57
C ASN A 279 26.15 -5.55 -38.02
N ALA A 280 26.11 -5.38 -36.69
CA ALA A 280 25.03 -4.73 -35.97
C ALA A 280 25.14 -3.19 -36.07
N ALA A 281 23.99 -2.51 -36.14
CA ALA A 281 23.89 -1.06 -36.12
C ALA A 281 23.33 -0.59 -34.77
N LEU A 282 24.10 0.19 -34.03
CA LEU A 282 23.65 0.85 -32.81
C LEU A 282 23.31 2.32 -33.12
N ILE A 283 22.02 2.67 -33.07
CA ILE A 283 21.49 3.96 -33.53
C ILE A 283 20.89 4.71 -32.33
N VAL A 284 21.42 5.89 -32.04
CA VAL A 284 20.84 6.85 -31.10
C VAL A 284 19.99 7.83 -31.90
N GLU A 285 18.68 7.79 -31.77
CA GLU A 285 17.77 8.55 -32.63
C GLU A 285 17.76 10.04 -32.30
N ARG A 286 17.95 10.41 -31.06
CA ARG A 286 18.03 11.80 -30.57
C ARG A 286 19.05 11.92 -29.46
N HIS A 287 19.50 13.14 -29.18
CA HIS A 287 20.37 13.41 -28.05
C HIS A 287 19.69 12.97 -26.74
N LEU A 288 20.37 12.10 -25.98
CA LEU A 288 19.85 11.54 -24.73
C LEU A 288 20.06 12.52 -23.58
N PRO A 289 19.21 12.50 -22.54
CA PRO A 289 19.31 13.44 -21.44
C PRO A 289 20.50 13.18 -20.53
N ILE A 290 20.91 14.23 -19.82
CA ILE A 290 21.78 14.12 -18.66
C ILE A 290 20.90 13.84 -17.43
N ILE A 291 21.08 12.67 -16.81
CA ILE A 291 20.29 12.26 -15.64
C ILE A 291 21.09 12.48 -14.34
N ARG A 292 20.38 12.81 -13.26
CA ARG A 292 20.98 13.18 -11.98
C ARG A 292 20.56 12.20 -10.88
N ASN A 293 21.34 12.13 -9.82
CA ASN A 293 21.08 11.27 -8.66
C ASN A 293 20.97 9.77 -9.01
N VAL A 294 21.78 9.32 -9.97
CA VAL A 294 21.89 7.94 -10.38
C VAL A 294 23.33 7.46 -10.35
N HIS A 295 23.55 6.16 -10.28
CA HIS A 295 24.86 5.55 -10.39
C HIS A 295 25.15 5.20 -11.83
N SER A 296 26.24 5.71 -12.38
CA SER A 296 26.65 5.47 -13.78
C SER A 296 26.74 3.97 -14.08
N SER A 297 27.31 3.17 -13.18
CA SER A 297 27.44 1.71 -13.33
C SER A 297 26.09 1.00 -13.46
N MET A 298 25.06 1.44 -12.76
CA MET A 298 23.72 0.85 -12.82
C MET A 298 23.04 1.14 -14.17
N ILE A 299 23.12 2.39 -14.62
CA ILE A 299 22.54 2.77 -15.92
C ILE A 299 23.30 2.08 -17.06
N HIS A 300 24.63 2.01 -16.95
CA HIS A 300 25.48 1.24 -17.86
C HIS A 300 24.99 -0.21 -17.96
N HIS A 301 24.78 -0.87 -16.83
CA HIS A 301 24.34 -2.28 -16.79
C HIS A 301 22.98 -2.49 -17.46
N ILE A 302 22.00 -1.59 -17.24
CA ILE A 302 20.68 -1.67 -17.92
C ILE A 302 20.89 -1.57 -19.42
N LEU A 303 21.55 -0.51 -19.90
CA LEU A 303 21.70 -0.24 -21.32
C LEU A 303 22.51 -1.34 -22.02
N GLN A 304 23.63 -1.73 -21.44
CA GLN A 304 24.48 -2.81 -22.00
C GLN A 304 23.71 -4.12 -22.12
N ASN A 305 22.92 -4.49 -21.10
CA ASN A 305 22.14 -5.73 -21.11
C ASN A 305 21.08 -5.72 -22.20
N LEU A 306 20.34 -4.61 -22.33
CA LEU A 306 19.31 -4.46 -23.35
C LEU A 306 19.90 -4.45 -24.77
N ILE A 307 21.02 -3.76 -24.97
CA ILE A 307 21.73 -3.71 -26.26
C ILE A 307 22.27 -5.10 -26.63
N VAL A 308 22.93 -5.80 -25.70
CA VAL A 308 23.43 -7.16 -25.93
C VAL A 308 22.30 -8.11 -26.28
N ASN A 309 21.17 -8.01 -25.60
CA ASN A 309 19.98 -8.81 -25.94
C ASN A 309 19.48 -8.52 -27.35
N GLY A 310 19.39 -7.26 -27.78
CA GLY A 310 18.97 -6.88 -29.11
C GLY A 310 19.90 -7.38 -30.23
N ILE A 311 21.24 -7.45 -29.97
CA ILE A 311 22.22 -8.04 -30.91
C ILE A 311 22.08 -9.57 -30.95
N LYS A 312 21.92 -10.17 -29.79
CA LYS A 312 21.94 -11.62 -29.59
C LYS A 312 20.70 -12.31 -30.15
N PHE A 313 19.51 -11.81 -29.80
CA PHE A 313 18.22 -12.39 -30.22
C PHE A 313 17.78 -11.86 -31.60
N ASN A 314 18.71 -11.83 -32.52
CA ASN A 314 18.50 -11.32 -33.88
C ASN A 314 19.09 -12.28 -34.92
N THR A 315 18.27 -12.66 -35.88
CA THR A 315 18.64 -13.57 -36.97
C THR A 315 18.78 -12.85 -38.31
N LYS A 316 18.60 -11.51 -38.36
CA LYS A 316 18.75 -10.72 -39.57
C LYS A 316 20.22 -10.49 -39.92
N ASP A 317 20.51 -10.29 -41.19
CA ASP A 317 21.88 -10.00 -41.67
C ASP A 317 22.44 -8.71 -41.06
N LYS A 318 21.55 -7.77 -40.70
CA LYS A 318 21.89 -6.51 -40.09
C LYS A 318 21.01 -6.27 -38.86
N PRO A 319 21.42 -6.69 -37.66
CA PRO A 319 20.77 -6.31 -36.42
C PRO A 319 20.77 -4.80 -36.25
N GLU A 320 19.60 -4.20 -35.98
CA GLU A 320 19.48 -2.77 -35.71
C GLU A 320 18.96 -2.59 -34.28
N ILE A 321 19.71 -1.85 -33.45
CA ILE A 321 19.34 -1.48 -32.10
C ILE A 321 19.17 0.02 -32.04
N ARG A 322 17.94 0.50 -31.76
CA ARG A 322 17.58 1.92 -31.69
C ARG A 322 17.34 2.32 -30.25
N ILE A 323 17.97 3.40 -29.81
CA ILE A 323 17.89 3.93 -28.46
C ILE A 323 17.35 5.36 -28.53
N ASN A 324 16.40 5.65 -27.65
CA ASN A 324 15.90 7.00 -27.48
C ASN A 324 15.39 7.21 -26.06
N CYS A 325 15.07 8.46 -25.74
CA CYS A 325 14.46 8.85 -24.47
C CYS A 325 13.37 9.90 -24.70
N THR A 326 12.21 9.69 -24.10
CA THR A 326 11.16 10.69 -24.01
C THR A 326 11.18 11.31 -22.61
N GLU A 327 11.32 12.62 -22.57
CA GLU A 327 11.33 13.36 -21.32
C GLU A 327 9.93 13.85 -20.96
N HIS A 328 9.41 13.38 -19.83
CA HIS A 328 8.15 13.84 -19.22
C HIS A 328 8.44 14.83 -18.08
N ALA A 329 7.40 15.46 -17.55
CA ALA A 329 7.54 16.41 -16.44
C ALA A 329 8.14 15.76 -15.19
N ASP A 330 7.77 14.52 -14.89
CA ASP A 330 8.08 13.77 -13.68
C ASP A 330 9.10 12.62 -13.87
N LYS A 331 9.37 12.21 -15.11
CA LYS A 331 10.21 11.04 -15.40
C LYS A 331 10.88 11.11 -16.77
N TYR A 332 11.95 10.31 -16.92
CA TYR A 332 12.56 9.96 -18.18
C TYR A 332 12.08 8.57 -18.59
N VAL A 333 11.61 8.39 -19.82
CA VAL A 333 11.24 7.09 -20.39
C VAL A 333 12.22 6.76 -21.49
N PHE A 334 13.14 5.85 -21.23
CA PHE A 334 14.08 5.31 -22.21
C PHE A 334 13.47 4.12 -22.91
N TYR A 335 13.82 3.94 -24.18
CA TYR A 335 13.56 2.70 -24.88
C TYR A 335 14.79 2.19 -25.63
N VAL A 336 14.89 0.87 -25.73
CA VAL A 336 15.85 0.14 -26.55
C VAL A 336 15.04 -0.81 -27.44
N LYS A 337 14.98 -0.51 -28.72
CA LYS A 337 14.22 -1.27 -29.73
C LYS A 337 15.16 -2.04 -30.63
N ASP A 338 14.92 -3.34 -30.78
CA ASP A 338 15.60 -4.21 -31.75
C ASP A 338 14.66 -4.62 -32.88
N ASN A 339 15.23 -5.09 -33.97
CA ASN A 339 14.52 -5.67 -35.10
C ASN A 339 14.67 -7.22 -35.11
N GLY A 340 14.84 -7.85 -33.95
CA GLY A 340 15.13 -9.27 -33.77
C GLY A 340 13.93 -10.20 -33.97
N ILE A 341 14.00 -11.38 -33.35
CA ILE A 341 13.00 -12.44 -33.48
C ILE A 341 11.66 -12.13 -32.78
N GLY A 342 11.63 -11.11 -31.92
CA GLY A 342 10.45 -10.80 -31.12
C GLY A 342 10.09 -11.88 -30.10
N ILE A 343 9.04 -11.61 -29.32
CA ILE A 343 8.58 -12.44 -28.20
C ILE A 343 7.09 -12.71 -28.41
N GLU A 344 6.69 -13.94 -28.20
CA GLU A 344 5.30 -14.37 -28.29
C GLU A 344 4.47 -13.87 -27.11
N ASP A 345 3.21 -13.52 -27.36
CA ASP A 345 2.31 -13.04 -26.30
C ASP A 345 2.17 -14.04 -25.15
N GLY A 346 2.05 -13.53 -23.93
CA GLY A 346 1.90 -14.31 -22.70
C GLY A 346 3.21 -14.70 -21.98
N TYR A 347 4.38 -14.39 -22.57
CA TYR A 347 5.68 -14.63 -21.91
C TYR A 347 6.31 -13.36 -21.32
N GLN A 348 5.75 -12.20 -21.57
CA GLN A 348 6.32 -10.89 -21.23
C GLN A 348 6.59 -10.75 -19.73
N ASP A 349 5.64 -11.13 -18.85
CA ASP A 349 5.78 -11.05 -17.40
C ASP A 349 6.82 -12.02 -16.83
N LYS A 350 7.10 -13.12 -17.53
CA LYS A 350 8.03 -14.16 -17.08
C LYS A 350 9.49 -13.81 -17.35
N LEU A 351 9.75 -12.91 -18.30
CA LEU A 351 11.12 -12.54 -18.73
C LEU A 351 11.93 -11.81 -17.66
N PHE A 352 11.27 -11.12 -16.76
CA PHE A 352 11.92 -10.41 -15.66
C PHE A 352 12.12 -11.29 -14.41
N GLN A 353 11.75 -12.59 -14.46
CA GLN A 353 12.02 -13.54 -13.39
C GLN A 353 13.42 -14.12 -13.53
N MET A 354 14.10 -14.34 -12.40
CA MET A 354 15.44 -14.95 -12.39
C MET A 354 15.43 -16.35 -12.99
N PHE A 355 16.46 -16.68 -13.76
CA PHE A 355 16.67 -17.99 -14.40
C PHE A 355 15.59 -18.39 -15.42
N LYS A 356 14.67 -17.50 -15.78
CA LYS A 356 13.68 -17.77 -16.83
C LYS A 356 14.23 -17.44 -18.22
N ARG A 357 14.02 -18.37 -19.14
CA ARG A 357 14.46 -18.27 -20.54
C ARG A 357 13.35 -18.79 -21.45
N LEU A 358 13.20 -18.19 -22.62
CA LEU A 358 12.21 -18.58 -23.64
C LEU A 358 12.81 -19.51 -24.70
N HIS A 359 14.13 -19.44 -24.89
CA HIS A 359 14.87 -20.23 -25.87
C HIS A 359 15.88 -21.17 -25.20
N THR A 360 16.16 -22.29 -25.84
CA THR A 360 17.14 -23.27 -25.37
C THR A 360 18.57 -22.78 -25.56
N ASP A 361 19.52 -23.42 -24.85
CA ASP A 361 20.95 -23.07 -24.94
C ASP A 361 21.53 -23.26 -26.33
N SER A 362 20.95 -24.17 -27.11
CA SER A 362 21.36 -24.46 -28.50
C SER A 362 20.98 -23.34 -29.49
N GLU A 363 19.99 -22.50 -29.14
CA GLU A 363 19.56 -21.41 -30.01
C GLU A 363 20.24 -20.09 -29.65
N PHE A 364 20.25 -19.75 -28.36
CA PHE A 364 20.83 -18.49 -27.88
C PHE A 364 21.48 -18.65 -26.50
N GLU A 365 22.74 -18.31 -26.35
CA GLU A 365 23.44 -18.32 -25.06
C GLU A 365 22.85 -17.31 -24.06
N GLY A 366 22.81 -17.63 -22.75
CA GLY A 366 22.47 -16.65 -21.71
C GLY A 366 22.22 -17.24 -20.34
N THR A 367 22.26 -16.36 -19.33
CA THR A 367 22.13 -16.70 -17.93
C THR A 367 20.69 -16.68 -17.42
N GLY A 368 19.80 -15.90 -18.08
CA GLY A 368 18.43 -15.67 -17.63
C GLY A 368 18.34 -14.74 -16.39
N ILE A 369 19.41 -14.03 -16.05
CA ILE A 369 19.48 -13.14 -14.88
C ILE A 369 19.44 -11.66 -15.31
N GLY A 370 19.99 -11.33 -16.47
CA GLY A 370 20.22 -9.95 -16.89
C GLY A 370 18.96 -9.05 -16.84
N LEU A 371 17.80 -9.51 -17.35
CA LEU A 371 16.57 -8.71 -17.28
C LEU A 371 16.03 -8.58 -15.86
N ALA A 372 16.22 -9.58 -15.00
CA ALA A 372 15.86 -9.49 -13.58
C ALA A 372 16.72 -8.44 -12.85
N VAL A 373 18.02 -8.36 -13.18
CA VAL A 373 18.90 -7.29 -12.69
C VAL A 373 18.44 -5.92 -13.17
N CYS A 374 18.11 -5.77 -14.46
CA CYS A 374 17.58 -4.52 -15.01
C CYS A 374 16.31 -4.07 -14.23
N LYS A 375 15.38 -4.99 -13.99
CA LYS A 375 14.16 -4.72 -13.22
C LYS A 375 14.49 -4.24 -11.80
N LYS A 376 15.36 -4.94 -11.08
CA LYS A 376 15.78 -4.58 -9.72
C LYS A 376 16.44 -3.19 -9.67
N ILE A 377 17.28 -2.86 -10.66
CA ILE A 377 17.91 -1.54 -10.77
C ILE A 377 16.86 -0.44 -10.98
N VAL A 378 15.94 -0.65 -11.90
CA VAL A 378 14.88 0.34 -12.21
C VAL A 378 13.97 0.54 -11.00
N GLU A 379 13.56 -0.55 -10.33
CA GLU A 379 12.77 -0.51 -9.09
C GLU A 379 13.51 0.15 -7.93
N TYR A 380 14.83 0.00 -7.83
CA TYR A 380 15.67 0.70 -6.85
C TYR A 380 15.54 2.22 -6.96
N TYR A 381 15.43 2.75 -8.17
CA TYR A 381 15.17 4.18 -8.42
C TYR A 381 13.68 4.57 -8.36
N GLY A 382 12.78 3.65 -7.97
CA GLY A 382 11.33 3.89 -7.96
C GLY A 382 10.70 3.97 -9.34
N GLY A 383 11.39 3.41 -10.35
CA GLY A 383 10.96 3.37 -11.73
C GLY A 383 10.17 2.11 -12.09
N THR A 384 9.88 1.97 -13.37
CA THR A 384 9.21 0.78 -13.96
C THR A 384 9.89 0.36 -15.24
N ILE A 385 9.94 -0.95 -15.52
CA ILE A 385 10.45 -1.52 -16.76
C ILE A 385 9.38 -2.41 -17.38
N TRP A 386 9.21 -2.32 -18.71
CA TRP A 386 8.26 -3.14 -19.46
C TRP A 386 8.76 -3.33 -20.89
N LEU A 387 8.04 -4.09 -21.69
CA LEU A 387 8.36 -4.30 -23.09
C LEU A 387 7.10 -4.36 -23.94
N GLU A 388 7.28 -4.10 -25.24
CA GLU A 388 6.34 -4.33 -26.33
C GLU A 388 7.05 -5.17 -27.38
N SER A 389 6.43 -6.24 -27.85
CA SER A 389 7.08 -7.14 -28.79
C SER A 389 6.06 -7.82 -29.68
N THR A 390 6.43 -8.02 -30.93
CA THR A 390 5.70 -8.81 -31.92
C THR A 390 6.64 -9.87 -32.48
N LYS A 391 6.23 -11.13 -32.44
CA LYS A 391 7.02 -12.23 -32.97
C LYS A 391 7.39 -12.00 -34.45
N GLY A 392 8.68 -12.03 -34.78
CA GLY A 392 9.22 -11.78 -36.12
C GLY A 392 9.52 -10.31 -36.43
N GLU A 393 9.02 -9.34 -35.66
CA GLU A 393 9.24 -7.92 -35.92
C GLU A 393 10.32 -7.30 -35.01
N GLY A 394 10.52 -7.85 -33.81
CA GLY A 394 11.50 -7.39 -32.83
C GLY A 394 10.87 -7.05 -31.49
N THR A 395 11.67 -6.50 -30.59
CA THR A 395 11.27 -6.14 -29.22
C THR A 395 11.66 -4.69 -28.91
N CYS A 396 10.78 -3.99 -28.20
CA CYS A 396 11.05 -2.68 -27.63
C CYS A 396 10.98 -2.78 -26.12
N PHE A 397 12.12 -2.67 -25.45
CA PHE A 397 12.21 -2.58 -24.00
C PHE A 397 12.12 -1.13 -23.57
N TYR A 398 11.28 -0.84 -22.58
CA TYR A 398 11.10 0.47 -21.99
C TYR A 398 11.51 0.44 -20.52
N PHE A 399 12.17 1.48 -20.07
CA PHE A 399 12.35 1.71 -18.64
C PHE A 399 12.15 3.19 -18.30
N ALA A 400 11.42 3.45 -17.22
CA ALA A 400 11.14 4.78 -16.73
C ALA A 400 11.93 5.05 -15.45
N LEU A 401 12.60 6.20 -15.37
CA LEU A 401 13.29 6.67 -14.19
C LEU A 401 12.66 8.00 -13.74
N PRO A 402 12.23 8.14 -12.48
CA PRO A 402 11.66 9.38 -11.98
C PRO A 402 12.71 10.48 -11.95
N LYS A 403 12.30 11.71 -12.26
CA LYS A 403 13.13 12.89 -12.08
C LYS A 403 13.27 13.21 -10.60
N PRO A 404 14.44 13.67 -10.14
CA PRO A 404 14.61 14.08 -8.76
C PRO A 404 13.75 15.33 -8.50
N ASN A 405 12.58 15.17 -7.86
CA ASN A 405 11.84 16.27 -7.28
C ASN A 405 12.48 16.68 -5.95
N VAL A 406 12.49 17.97 -5.64
CA VAL A 406 13.05 18.54 -4.40
C VAL A 406 12.48 17.88 -3.12
N GLY A 407 11.30 17.23 -3.19
CA GLY A 407 10.70 16.44 -2.11
C GLY A 407 11.10 14.95 -2.06
N TYR A 408 11.65 14.37 -3.13
CA TYR A 408 11.96 12.93 -3.21
C TYR A 408 13.29 12.55 -2.52
N SER A 409 14.22 13.51 -2.38
CA SER A 409 15.45 13.32 -1.61
C SER A 409 15.17 13.01 -0.12
N GLN A 410 14.08 13.55 0.42
CA GLN A 410 13.65 13.27 1.80
C GLN A 410 12.93 11.92 1.93
N ALA A 411 12.22 11.45 0.91
CA ALA A 411 11.50 10.17 0.94
C ALA A 411 12.43 8.96 0.79
N LEU A 412 13.49 9.07 -0.01
CA LEU A 412 14.53 8.02 -0.09
C LEU A 412 15.40 7.99 1.17
N SER A 413 15.77 9.13 1.74
CA SER A 413 16.47 9.17 3.03
C SER A 413 15.57 8.66 4.16
N ALA A 414 14.26 8.93 4.15
CA ALA A 414 13.29 8.43 5.13
C ALA A 414 13.04 6.92 4.99
N LYS A 415 13.13 6.36 3.78
CA LYS A 415 12.97 4.92 3.54
C LYS A 415 14.18 4.10 4.00
N TYR A 416 15.34 4.74 4.17
CA TYR A 416 16.60 4.12 4.61
C TYR A 416 17.24 4.76 5.84
N THR A 417 16.67 5.84 6.38
CA THR A 417 17.11 6.43 7.65
C THR A 417 16.35 5.74 8.78
N VAL A 418 17.07 5.12 9.66
CA VAL A 418 16.60 4.58 10.95
C VAL A 418 15.67 5.61 11.60
N ILE A 419 14.42 5.21 11.85
CA ILE A 419 13.49 5.95 12.67
C ILE A 419 14.19 6.22 14.01
N LYS A 420 14.58 7.48 14.24
CA LYS A 420 15.02 7.87 15.58
C LYS A 420 13.87 7.59 16.54
N PRO A 421 14.09 6.90 17.65
CA PRO A 421 13.03 6.69 18.64
C PRO A 421 12.55 8.07 19.11
N TYR A 422 11.22 8.25 19.12
CA TYR A 422 10.59 9.41 19.74
C TYR A 422 11.07 9.50 21.20
N PRO A 423 11.47 10.68 21.70
CA PRO A 423 11.78 10.83 23.09
C PRO A 423 10.52 10.54 23.90
N LEU A 424 10.57 9.51 24.72
CA LEU A 424 9.60 9.27 25.79
C LEU A 424 9.49 10.56 26.61
N LEU A 425 8.34 11.19 26.56
CA LEU A 425 7.97 12.24 27.51
C LEU A 425 8.07 11.61 28.91
N ALA A 426 9.12 11.99 29.62
CA ALA A 426 9.27 11.68 31.03
C ALA A 426 8.07 12.28 31.76
N ALA A 427 7.21 11.41 32.28
CA ALA A 427 6.19 11.79 33.23
C ALA A 427 6.91 12.25 34.50
N SER A 428 6.78 13.53 34.83
CA SER A 428 6.93 14.10 36.16
C SER A 428 5.57 14.32 36.77
#